data_b017e9665170d02bcf4c6ff1a9ca26d4
#
_entry.id   b017e9665170d02bcf4c6ff1a9ca26d4
#
_cell.length_a   1.000
_cell.length_b   1.000
_cell.length_c   1.000
_cell.angle_alpha   90.00
_cell.angle_beta   90.00
_cell.angle_gamma   90.00
#
_symmetry.space_group_name_H-M   'P 1'
#
loop_
_entity.id
_entity.type
_entity.pdbx_description
1 polymer ?
#
loop_
_entity_poly.entity_id
_entity_poly.type
_entity_poly.pdbx_seq_one_letter_code
_entity_poly.pdbx_strand_id
1 'polypeptide(L)'
;MIHYEKESSRADMPWTAVISPYLHWGELSPRTVLHEALARGRDATKFRRKLAWRDMSYWILSLFPHMDTLSIRPQYEIQWWSQDKVHLKAWQKGNLWRCQICLKDVFYSFILIKPF
;
A
#
# COMPACT_ATOMS: atom_id res chain seq x y z
N MET A 1 14.55 15.23 4.24
CA MET A 1 13.24 15.22 3.56
C MET A 1 13.35 15.24 2.03
N ILE A 2 14.30 15.95 1.43
CA ILE A 2 14.47 16.03 -0.04
C ILE A 2 14.61 14.65 -0.69
N HIS A 3 15.41 13.76 -0.10
CA HIS A 3 15.57 12.38 -0.57
C HIS A 3 14.26 11.57 -0.46
N TYR A 4 13.47 11.78 0.60
CA TYR A 4 12.20 11.11 0.79
C TYR A 4 11.20 11.37 -0.35
N GLU A 5 11.07 12.61 -0.80
CA GLU A 5 10.14 12.98 -1.88
C GLU A 5 10.48 12.26 -3.20
N LYS A 6 11.75 12.08 -3.50
CA LYS A 6 12.21 11.46 -4.74
C LYS A 6 12.35 9.94 -4.63
N GLU A 7 12.87 9.44 -3.52
CA GLU A 7 13.42 8.08 -3.44
C GLU A 7 12.74 7.16 -2.44
N SER A 8 11.70 7.62 -1.73
CA SER A 8 11.01 6.81 -0.70
C SER A 8 10.32 5.54 -1.23
N SER A 9 10.25 5.37 -2.54
CA SER A 9 9.71 4.17 -3.18
C SER A 9 10.78 3.15 -3.60
N ARG A 10 12.05 3.49 -3.40
CA ARG A 10 13.17 2.59 -3.67
C ARG A 10 13.34 1.61 -2.51
N ALA A 11 13.48 0.31 -2.84
CA ALA A 11 13.69 -0.75 -1.86
C ALA A 11 15.18 -0.98 -1.54
N ASP A 12 16.07 -0.52 -2.41
CA ASP A 12 17.53 -0.69 -2.30
C ASP A 12 18.21 0.35 -1.38
N MET A 13 17.46 1.37 -0.94
CA MET A 13 17.99 2.47 -0.14
C MET A 13 17.12 2.76 1.09
N PRO A 14 17.71 3.13 2.24
CA PRO A 14 16.99 3.38 3.49
C PRO A 14 16.34 4.80 3.53
N TRP A 15 15.70 5.23 2.44
CA TRP A 15 15.09 6.56 2.33
C TRP A 15 13.66 6.64 2.84
N THR A 16 13.25 5.72 3.70
CA THR A 16 11.93 5.74 4.36
C THR A 16 11.99 6.45 5.70
N ALA A 17 10.85 6.99 6.15
CA ALA A 17 10.81 7.72 7.42
C ALA A 17 10.88 6.82 8.67
N VAL A 18 10.62 5.52 8.54
CA VAL A 18 10.63 4.48 9.59
C VAL A 18 9.83 4.87 10.85
N ILE A 19 8.78 5.67 10.71
CA ILE A 19 7.96 6.15 11.84
C ILE A 19 6.64 5.37 12.02
N SER A 20 6.34 4.44 11.10
CA SER A 20 5.09 3.67 11.15
C SER A 20 4.86 2.89 12.43
N PRO A 21 5.86 2.24 13.08
CA PRO A 21 5.67 1.59 14.36
C PRO A 21 5.24 2.56 15.46
N TYR A 22 5.88 3.72 15.54
CA TYR A 22 5.59 4.74 16.54
C TYR A 22 4.20 5.36 16.38
N LEU A 23 3.75 5.53 15.13
CA LEU A 23 2.39 5.95 14.82
C LEU A 23 1.36 4.85 15.13
N HIS A 24 1.72 3.57 14.93
CA HIS A 24 0.83 2.44 15.21
C HIS A 24 0.55 2.30 16.70
N TRP A 25 1.59 2.35 17.52
CA TRP A 25 1.47 2.20 18.98
C TRP A 25 1.12 3.50 19.72
N GLY A 26 0.97 4.62 18.99
CA GLY A 26 0.60 5.90 19.58
C GLY A 26 1.71 6.64 20.30
N GLU A 27 2.96 6.22 20.15
CA GLU A 27 4.13 6.92 20.70
C GLU A 27 4.33 8.28 20.02
N LEU A 28 3.96 8.39 18.75
CA LEU A 28 3.93 9.64 18.00
C LEU A 28 2.50 9.99 17.60
N SER A 29 2.07 11.21 17.89
CA SER A 29 0.79 11.71 17.43
C SER A 29 0.87 12.03 15.92
N PRO A 30 -0.08 11.52 15.08
CA PRO A 30 -0.16 11.90 13.67
C PRO A 30 -0.28 13.41 13.46
N ARG A 31 -0.95 14.09 14.40
CA ARG A 31 -1.13 15.55 14.38
C ARG A 31 0.20 16.28 14.53
N THR A 32 1.03 15.89 15.49
CA THR A 32 2.38 16.46 15.68
C THR A 32 3.23 16.24 14.45
N VAL A 33 3.23 15.00 13.91
CA VAL A 33 3.98 14.66 12.70
C VAL A 33 3.51 15.47 11.49
N LEU A 34 2.20 15.73 11.38
CA LEU A 34 1.65 16.59 10.33
C LEU A 34 2.12 18.03 10.46
N HIS A 35 2.09 18.60 11.67
CA HIS A 35 2.56 19.98 11.91
C HIS A 35 4.04 20.13 11.55
N GLU A 36 4.87 19.20 11.95
CA GLU A 36 6.30 19.19 11.58
C GLU A 36 6.49 19.08 10.05
N ALA A 37 5.68 18.26 9.39
CA ALA A 37 5.74 18.11 7.95
C ALA A 37 5.26 19.37 7.21
N LEU A 38 4.28 20.08 7.75
CA LEU A 38 3.80 21.36 7.21
C LEU A 38 4.86 22.46 7.32
N ALA A 39 5.56 22.53 8.46
CA ALA A 39 6.65 23.47 8.68
C ALA A 39 7.79 23.31 7.66
N ARG A 40 7.97 22.11 7.12
CA ARG A 40 8.99 21.79 6.09
C ARG A 40 8.56 22.12 4.65
N GLY A 41 7.34 22.59 4.44
CA GLY A 41 6.85 23.08 3.16
C GLY A 41 6.70 22.01 2.07
N ARG A 42 7.06 22.36 0.82
CA ARG A 42 6.89 21.48 -0.35
C ARG A 42 7.67 20.17 -0.27
N ASP A 43 8.78 20.17 0.42
CA ASP A 43 9.64 19.01 0.54
C ASP A 43 9.02 17.84 1.34
N ALA A 44 7.82 18.05 1.90
CA ALA A 44 7.08 17.04 2.65
C ALA A 44 5.74 16.63 2.00
N THR A 45 5.47 16.99 0.76
CA THR A 45 4.17 16.77 0.10
C THR A 45 3.82 15.28 -0.02
N LYS A 46 4.76 14.47 -0.48
CA LYS A 46 4.55 13.02 -0.61
C LYS A 46 4.35 12.34 0.76
N PHE A 47 5.10 12.78 1.76
CA PHE A 47 4.96 12.31 3.14
C PHE A 47 3.59 12.65 3.72
N ARG A 48 3.16 13.92 3.60
CA ARG A 48 1.82 14.36 4.07
C ARG A 48 0.69 13.58 3.41
N ARG A 49 0.80 13.33 2.10
CA ARG A 49 -0.17 12.50 1.38
C ARG A 49 -0.24 11.09 1.92
N LYS A 50 0.90 10.44 2.25
CA LYS A 50 0.90 9.12 2.86
C LYS A 50 0.27 9.11 4.25
N LEU A 51 0.47 10.16 5.03
CA LEU A 51 -0.15 10.31 6.34
C LEU A 51 -1.69 10.46 6.23
N ALA A 52 -2.15 11.25 5.26
CA ALA A 52 -3.58 11.39 4.98
C ALA A 52 -4.22 10.06 4.50
N TRP A 53 -3.52 9.27 3.68
CA TRP A 53 -3.99 7.94 3.30
C TRP A 53 -4.15 7.00 4.49
N ARG A 54 -3.26 7.09 5.48
CA ARG A 54 -3.40 6.33 6.73
C ARG A 54 -4.71 6.66 7.44
N ASP A 55 -5.02 7.93 7.62
CA ASP A 55 -6.24 8.37 8.30
C ASP A 55 -7.49 7.99 7.50
N MET A 56 -7.44 8.11 6.18
CA MET A 56 -8.49 7.63 5.29
C MET A 56 -8.73 6.11 5.43
N SER A 57 -7.66 5.32 5.61
CA SER A 57 -7.79 3.87 5.82
C SER A 57 -8.54 3.54 7.11
N TYR A 58 -8.28 4.25 8.19
CA TYR A 58 -9.04 4.11 9.44
C TYR A 58 -10.51 4.52 9.28
N TRP A 59 -10.77 5.58 8.54
CA TRP A 59 -12.12 6.02 8.24
C TRP A 59 -12.88 4.96 7.43
N ILE A 60 -12.28 4.40 6.39
CA ILE A 60 -12.86 3.32 5.59
C ILE A 60 -13.14 2.10 6.48
N LEU A 61 -12.20 1.71 7.33
CA LEU A 61 -12.39 0.57 8.25
C LEU A 61 -13.55 0.81 9.21
N SER A 62 -13.77 2.05 9.67
CA SER A 62 -14.90 2.38 10.53
C SER A 62 -16.25 2.28 9.82
N LEU A 63 -16.29 2.55 8.50
CA LEU A 63 -17.50 2.39 7.67
C LEU A 63 -17.75 0.92 7.28
N PHE A 64 -16.69 0.15 7.07
CA PHE A 64 -16.73 -1.23 6.61
C PHE A 64 -15.92 -2.13 7.55
N PRO A 65 -16.40 -2.39 8.78
CA PRO A 65 -15.64 -3.12 9.79
C PRO A 65 -15.33 -4.58 9.40
N HIS A 66 -16.04 -5.13 8.42
CA HIS A 66 -15.84 -6.51 7.92
C HIS A 66 -14.86 -6.60 6.74
N MET A 67 -14.20 -5.50 6.37
CA MET A 67 -13.28 -5.48 5.22
C MET A 67 -11.99 -6.30 5.44
N ASP A 68 -11.74 -6.78 6.63
CA ASP A 68 -10.65 -7.69 6.96
C ASP A 68 -10.90 -9.12 6.46
N THR A 69 -12.17 -9.51 6.30
CA THR A 69 -12.60 -10.85 5.88
C THR A 69 -13.45 -10.85 4.62
N LEU A 70 -14.21 -9.78 4.38
CA LEU A 70 -15.10 -9.64 3.25
C LEU A 70 -14.70 -8.46 2.38
N SER A 71 -14.97 -8.55 1.09
CA SER A 71 -14.73 -7.44 0.18
C SER A 71 -15.71 -6.29 0.45
N ILE A 72 -15.24 -5.04 0.36
CA ILE A 72 -16.11 -3.85 0.47
C ILE A 72 -17.23 -3.89 -0.57
N ARG A 73 -16.96 -4.45 -1.73
CA ARG A 73 -17.94 -4.61 -2.80
C ARG A 73 -18.24 -6.08 -3.01
N PRO A 74 -19.48 -6.54 -2.80
CA PRO A 74 -19.86 -7.96 -2.92
C PRO A 74 -19.51 -8.61 -4.27
N GLN A 75 -19.46 -7.82 -5.33
CA GLN A 75 -19.10 -8.30 -6.67
C GLN A 75 -17.67 -8.87 -6.75
N TYR A 76 -16.78 -8.48 -5.83
CA TYR A 76 -15.42 -9.01 -5.82
C TYR A 76 -15.30 -10.31 -5.03
N GLU A 77 -16.31 -10.72 -4.28
CA GLU A 77 -16.37 -12.03 -3.63
C GLU A 77 -16.41 -13.18 -4.65
N ILE A 78 -16.92 -12.90 -5.86
CA ILE A 78 -17.04 -13.87 -6.95
C ILE A 78 -15.73 -13.99 -7.74
N GLN A 79 -14.69 -13.24 -7.37
CA GLN A 79 -13.42 -13.25 -8.10
C GLN A 79 -12.75 -14.62 -7.98
N TRP A 80 -12.49 -15.24 -9.11
CA TRP A 80 -11.75 -16.49 -9.18
C TRP A 80 -10.26 -16.25 -8.96
N TRP A 81 -9.74 -16.84 -7.92
CA TRP A 81 -8.31 -16.84 -7.64
C TRP A 81 -7.69 -18.13 -8.18
N SER A 82 -6.57 -18.03 -8.89
CA SER A 82 -5.84 -19.19 -9.35
C SER A 82 -5.36 -20.05 -8.16
N GLN A 83 -5.69 -21.34 -8.21
CA GLN A 83 -5.25 -22.32 -7.21
C GLN A 83 -3.94 -23.02 -7.62
N ASP A 84 -3.24 -22.50 -8.62
CA ASP A 84 -2.01 -23.09 -9.12
C ASP A 84 -0.87 -22.98 -8.11
N LYS A 85 -0.53 -24.13 -7.52
CA LYS A 85 0.55 -24.25 -6.53
C LYS A 85 1.95 -23.98 -7.13
N VAL A 86 2.13 -24.18 -8.42
CA VAL A 86 3.41 -23.92 -9.11
C VAL A 86 3.63 -22.43 -9.20
N HIS A 87 2.63 -21.68 -9.63
CA HIS A 87 2.67 -20.23 -9.70
C HIS A 87 2.83 -19.60 -8.32
N LEU A 88 2.12 -20.12 -7.31
CA LEU A 88 2.26 -19.66 -5.93
C LEU A 88 3.69 -19.84 -5.41
N LYS A 89 4.29 -21.02 -5.63
CA LYS A 89 5.70 -21.28 -5.24
C LYS A 89 6.68 -20.38 -5.99
N ALA A 90 6.46 -20.12 -7.28
CA ALA A 90 7.29 -19.22 -8.06
C ALA A 90 7.23 -17.79 -7.51
N TRP A 91 6.03 -17.33 -7.15
CA TRP A 91 5.83 -16.03 -6.52
C TRP A 91 6.53 -15.93 -5.15
N GLN A 92 6.35 -16.93 -4.29
CA GLN A 92 7.00 -16.98 -2.97
C GLN A 92 8.53 -16.95 -3.04
N LYS A 93 9.11 -17.53 -4.11
CA LYS A 93 10.56 -17.57 -4.35
C LYS A 93 11.10 -16.37 -5.13
N GLY A 94 10.26 -15.40 -5.49
CA GLY A 94 10.66 -14.26 -6.32
C GLY A 94 10.99 -14.60 -7.78
N ASN A 95 10.60 -15.79 -8.26
CA ASN A 95 10.91 -16.29 -9.60
C ASN A 95 9.87 -15.88 -10.67
N LEU A 96 8.99 -14.94 -10.38
CA LEU A 96 7.93 -14.48 -11.28
C LEU A 96 8.44 -13.90 -12.60
N TRP A 97 9.61 -13.27 -12.59
CA TRP A 97 10.23 -12.66 -13.76
C TRP A 97 10.57 -13.67 -14.89
N ARG A 98 10.62 -14.95 -14.57
CA ARG A 98 10.85 -16.01 -15.56
C ARG A 98 9.56 -16.61 -16.12
N CYS A 99 8.41 -16.32 -15.54
CA CYS A 99 7.14 -16.85 -15.98
C CYS A 99 6.32 -15.79 -16.70
N GLN A 100 6.39 -15.75 -18.04
CA GLN A 100 5.59 -14.84 -18.88
C GLN A 100 4.06 -15.00 -18.65
N ILE A 101 3.62 -16.16 -18.20
CA ILE A 101 2.22 -16.45 -17.86
C ILE A 101 1.82 -15.72 -16.58
N CYS A 102 2.70 -15.74 -15.56
CA CYS A 102 2.46 -15.02 -14.30
C CYS A 102 2.37 -13.50 -14.49
N LEU A 103 3.16 -12.93 -15.41
CA LEU A 103 3.06 -11.51 -15.74
C LEU A 103 1.72 -11.16 -16.39
N LYS A 104 1.18 -12.01 -17.25
CA LYS A 104 -0.15 -11.79 -17.84
C LYS A 104 -1.24 -11.85 -16.76
N ASP A 105 -1.23 -12.84 -15.89
CA ASP A 105 -2.28 -13.01 -14.87
C ASP A 105 -2.23 -11.91 -13.81
N VAL A 106 -1.03 -11.49 -13.37
CA VAL A 106 -0.88 -10.37 -12.43
C VAL A 106 -1.27 -9.04 -13.08
N PHE A 107 -0.88 -8.81 -14.34
CA PHE A 107 -1.28 -7.61 -15.08
C PHE A 107 -2.77 -7.58 -15.39
N TYR A 108 -3.39 -8.71 -15.74
CA TYR A 108 -4.84 -8.79 -15.97
C TYR A 108 -5.64 -8.58 -14.68
N SER A 109 -5.17 -9.07 -13.53
CA SER A 109 -5.80 -8.79 -12.23
C SER A 109 -5.73 -7.31 -11.87
N PHE A 110 -4.67 -6.60 -12.26
CA PHE A 110 -4.52 -5.15 -12.04
C PHE A 110 -5.32 -4.30 -13.05
N ILE A 111 -5.48 -4.77 -14.29
CA ILE A 111 -6.16 -4.02 -15.37
C ILE A 111 -7.68 -4.21 -15.32
N LEU A 112 -8.19 -5.32 -14.77
CA LEU A 112 -9.63 -5.55 -14.61
C LEU A 112 -10.29 -4.71 -13.51
N ILE A 113 -9.52 -3.92 -12.75
CA ILE A 113 -10.07 -2.76 -12.03
C ILE A 113 -10.29 -1.65 -13.06
N LYS A 114 -11.26 -1.85 -13.97
CA LYS A 114 -11.73 -0.74 -14.80
C LYS A 114 -12.39 0.29 -13.89
N PRO A 115 -11.99 1.56 -13.98
CA PRO A 115 -12.74 2.63 -13.36
C PRO A 115 -14.09 2.70 -14.09
N PHE A 116 -15.17 2.67 -13.32
CA PHE A 116 -16.45 3.20 -13.76
C PHE A 116 -16.42 4.71 -13.69
#